data_0b69ada612661078b4b220a50c57f703
#
_entry.id   0b69ada612661078b4b220a50c57f703
#
_cell.length_a   1.000
_cell.length_b   1.000
_cell.length_c   1.000
_cell.angle_alpha   90.00
_cell.angle_beta   90.00
_cell.angle_gamma   90.00
#
_symmetry.space_group_name_H-M   'P 1'
#
loop_
_entity.id
_entity.type
_entity.pdbx_description
1 polymer ?
#
loop_
_entity_poly.entity_id
_entity_poly.type
_entity_poly.pdbx_seq_one_letter_code
_entity_poly.pdbx_strand_id
1 'polypeptide(L)'
;MRAVVESGATGAVVDWERRGKRRRQAGVDTQVNADTPADLARVRAATDGRVLCRVNGWGPWTPRELDLAVSLGADEVLLPMVRTAAEVDAALAVVAGRCGLGILVETVDAVDAVEELVRRPLSRVYLGLNDLMIDRLRAGTERQDGRCLFDPLVDGTADLVAGAAAAVGLSFGAAGLTRPDAGHPVPCRLLVGELARLGASFTFLRRSFHADTAGRRLAVEVPRIQEAVVAARSRPPQEVVAHHARLEAVVERLHADEAEAI
;
A
#
# COMPACT_ATOMS: atom_id res chain seq x y z
N MET A 1 18.18 -2.72 4.49
CA MET A 1 17.08 -2.97 5.44
C MET A 1 17.41 -2.42 6.83
N ARG A 2 18.43 -2.93 7.51
CA ARG A 2 18.82 -2.48 8.86
C ARG A 2 18.94 -0.96 8.97
N ALA A 3 19.68 -0.31 8.07
CA ALA A 3 19.84 1.14 8.06
C ALA A 3 18.52 1.93 7.91
N VAL A 4 17.50 1.36 7.27
CA VAL A 4 16.17 2.00 7.13
C VAL A 4 15.40 1.93 8.45
N VAL A 5 15.44 0.79 9.14
CA VAL A 5 14.79 0.63 10.46
C VAL A 5 15.55 1.47 11.50
N GLU A 6 16.85 1.47 11.52
CA GLU A 6 17.69 2.30 12.40
C GLU A 6 17.48 3.81 12.16
N SER A 7 16.98 4.21 10.99
CA SER A 7 16.64 5.60 10.67
C SER A 7 15.22 6.01 11.05
N GLY A 8 14.46 5.16 11.74
CA GLY A 8 13.14 5.48 12.28
C GLY A 8 11.96 4.88 11.52
N ALA A 9 12.18 4.05 10.48
CA ALA A 9 11.11 3.26 9.89
C ALA A 9 10.61 2.23 10.92
N THR A 10 9.29 2.09 11.03
CA THR A 10 8.66 1.24 12.06
C THR A 10 8.75 -0.26 11.75
N GLY A 11 9.17 -0.64 10.55
CA GLY A 11 9.32 -2.02 10.16
C GLY A 11 9.82 -2.19 8.74
N ALA A 12 9.89 -3.43 8.32
CA ALA A 12 10.34 -3.85 7.01
C ALA A 12 9.31 -4.75 6.33
N VAL A 13 9.22 -4.68 5.00
CA VAL A 13 8.39 -5.58 4.20
C VAL A 13 9.29 -6.48 3.37
N VAL A 14 9.04 -7.79 3.44
CA VAL A 14 9.60 -8.80 2.55
C VAL A 14 8.51 -9.24 1.58
N ASP A 15 8.78 -9.18 0.29
CA ASP A 15 7.75 -9.33 -0.75
C ASP A 15 7.94 -10.63 -1.55
N TRP A 16 7.14 -11.64 -1.22
CA TRP A 16 7.12 -12.92 -1.93
C TRP A 16 6.12 -12.94 -3.10
N GLU A 17 5.38 -11.86 -3.33
CA GLU A 17 4.38 -11.83 -4.38
C GLU A 17 5.01 -11.89 -5.79
N ARG A 18 4.86 -13.03 -6.45
CA ARG A 18 5.40 -13.30 -7.81
C ARG A 18 4.37 -13.92 -8.74
N ARG A 19 3.46 -14.74 -8.20
CA ARG A 19 2.51 -15.53 -8.98
C ARG A 19 1.51 -14.64 -9.70
N GLY A 20 1.49 -14.77 -11.00
CA GLY A 20 0.61 -13.93 -11.84
C GLY A 20 1.03 -12.47 -11.98
N LYS A 21 1.94 -11.94 -11.16
CA LYS A 21 2.30 -10.53 -11.13
C LYS A 21 2.88 -10.05 -12.48
N ARG A 22 3.82 -10.79 -13.07
CA ARG A 22 4.38 -10.45 -14.40
C ARG A 22 3.31 -10.39 -15.49
N ARG A 23 2.36 -11.33 -15.48
CA ARG A 23 1.25 -11.36 -16.44
C ARG A 23 0.24 -10.25 -16.17
N ARG A 24 -0.03 -9.96 -14.89
CA ARG A 24 -0.97 -8.91 -14.46
C ARG A 24 -0.44 -7.54 -14.81
N GLN A 25 0.84 -7.29 -14.60
CA GLN A 25 1.51 -6.01 -14.78
C GLN A 25 2.23 -5.89 -16.15
N ALA A 26 1.95 -6.77 -17.11
CA ALA A 26 2.51 -6.67 -18.47
C ALA A 26 2.04 -5.39 -19.15
N GLY A 27 2.98 -4.59 -19.65
CA GLY A 27 2.71 -3.28 -20.25
C GLY A 27 2.67 -2.09 -19.27
N VAL A 28 2.87 -2.34 -17.97
CA VAL A 28 2.98 -1.29 -16.96
C VAL A 28 4.41 -1.28 -16.40
N ASP A 29 4.99 -0.10 -16.22
CA ASP A 29 6.34 0.03 -15.61
C ASP A 29 6.30 -0.30 -14.12
N THR A 30 6.40 -1.58 -13.82
CA THR A 30 6.37 -2.11 -12.47
C THR A 30 7.49 -3.10 -12.21
N GLN A 31 8.10 -3.01 -11.06
CA GLN A 31 9.15 -3.92 -10.63
C GLN A 31 8.55 -5.11 -9.86
N VAL A 32 8.88 -6.31 -10.27
CA VAL A 32 8.58 -7.53 -9.52
C VAL A 32 9.73 -7.81 -8.56
N ASN A 33 9.46 -7.79 -7.26
CA ASN A 33 10.44 -8.18 -6.25
C ASN A 33 10.77 -9.68 -6.37
N ALA A 34 11.95 -10.05 -5.90
CA ALA A 34 12.43 -11.43 -5.97
C ALA A 34 12.80 -11.99 -4.58
N ASP A 35 12.20 -11.41 -3.52
CA ASP A 35 12.48 -11.85 -2.15
C ASP A 35 12.07 -13.31 -1.93
N THR A 36 12.84 -13.98 -1.08
CA THR A 36 12.73 -15.41 -0.80
C THR A 36 12.47 -15.65 0.69
N PRO A 37 12.12 -16.88 1.10
CA PRO A 37 12.10 -17.25 2.51
C PRO A 37 13.42 -16.99 3.24
N ALA A 38 14.56 -17.18 2.58
CA ALA A 38 15.88 -16.86 3.14
C ALA A 38 16.05 -15.35 3.40
N ASP A 39 15.41 -14.50 2.57
CA ASP A 39 15.42 -13.05 2.80
C ASP A 39 14.61 -12.69 4.05
N LEU A 40 13.46 -13.30 4.26
CA LEU A 40 12.66 -13.09 5.47
C LEU A 40 13.47 -13.46 6.72
N ALA A 41 14.08 -14.63 6.74
CA ALA A 41 14.93 -15.07 7.85
C ALA A 41 16.09 -14.09 8.09
N ARG A 42 16.75 -13.61 7.03
CA ARG A 42 17.82 -12.61 7.14
C ARG A 42 17.34 -11.26 7.68
N VAL A 43 16.17 -10.80 7.22
CA VAL A 43 15.58 -9.56 7.71
C VAL A 43 15.22 -9.70 9.19
N ARG A 44 14.57 -10.80 9.57
CA ARG A 44 14.23 -11.06 10.97
C ARG A 44 15.47 -11.10 11.88
N ALA A 45 16.52 -11.77 11.46
CA ALA A 45 17.78 -11.81 12.20
C ALA A 45 18.51 -10.45 12.29
N ALA A 46 18.19 -9.51 11.39
CA ALA A 46 18.87 -8.22 11.30
C ALA A 46 18.15 -7.09 12.06
N THR A 47 16.93 -7.30 12.57
CA THR A 47 16.15 -6.25 13.24
C THR A 47 15.17 -6.81 14.25
N ASP A 48 14.97 -6.09 15.37
CA ASP A 48 13.90 -6.33 16.35
C ASP A 48 12.62 -5.56 15.97
N GLY A 49 12.68 -4.72 14.94
CA GLY A 49 11.51 -4.00 14.40
C GLY A 49 10.51 -4.95 13.75
N ARG A 50 9.32 -4.43 13.45
CA ARG A 50 8.23 -5.21 12.84
C ARG A 50 8.62 -5.70 11.44
N VAL A 51 8.42 -6.98 11.17
CA VAL A 51 8.66 -7.61 9.87
C VAL A 51 7.34 -8.10 9.28
N LEU A 52 6.98 -7.55 8.13
CA LEU A 52 5.81 -7.92 7.38
C LEU A 52 6.23 -8.78 6.19
N CYS A 53 5.48 -9.84 5.88
CA CYS A 53 5.70 -10.66 4.70
C CYS A 53 4.48 -10.58 3.77
N ARG A 54 4.64 -9.99 2.57
CA ARG A 54 3.59 -10.06 1.56
C ARG A 54 3.72 -11.38 0.82
N VAL A 55 2.72 -12.24 0.97
CA VAL A 55 2.62 -13.55 0.31
C VAL A 55 2.02 -13.43 -1.09
N ASN A 56 1.84 -14.52 -1.83
CA ASN A 56 1.08 -14.49 -3.07
C ASN A 56 -0.43 -14.43 -2.78
N GLY A 57 -1.21 -13.90 -3.74
CA GLY A 57 -2.67 -13.91 -3.67
C GLY A 57 -3.23 -15.30 -3.39
N TRP A 58 -4.46 -15.35 -2.86
CA TRP A 58 -5.08 -16.61 -2.43
C TRP A 58 -5.06 -17.70 -3.51
N GLY A 59 -4.68 -18.90 -3.12
CA GLY A 59 -4.60 -20.07 -3.98
C GLY A 59 -4.08 -21.30 -3.24
N PRO A 60 -3.93 -22.46 -3.92
CA PRO A 60 -3.49 -23.71 -3.29
C PRO A 60 -2.13 -23.64 -2.58
N TRP A 61 -1.31 -22.68 -2.93
CA TRP A 61 0.02 -22.45 -2.33
C TRP A 61 -0.04 -21.59 -1.06
N THR A 62 -1.07 -20.75 -0.90
CA THR A 62 -1.12 -19.72 0.13
C THR A 62 -1.08 -20.28 1.55
N PRO A 63 -1.77 -21.38 1.91
CA PRO A 63 -1.67 -21.94 3.25
C PRO A 63 -0.23 -22.28 3.66
N ARG A 64 0.54 -22.87 2.75
CA ARG A 64 1.96 -23.18 3.00
C ARG A 64 2.83 -21.94 3.10
N GLU A 65 2.56 -20.94 2.29
CA GLU A 65 3.31 -19.66 2.33
C GLU A 65 3.05 -18.91 3.64
N LEU A 66 1.79 -18.85 4.09
CA LEU A 66 1.41 -18.25 5.37
C LEU A 66 2.10 -18.94 6.54
N ASP A 67 2.04 -20.27 6.59
CA ASP A 67 2.66 -21.06 7.64
C ASP A 67 4.17 -20.89 7.67
N LEU A 68 4.81 -20.86 6.49
CA LEU A 68 6.25 -20.62 6.36
C LEU A 68 6.63 -19.21 6.81
N ALA A 69 5.87 -18.18 6.43
CA ALA A 69 6.13 -16.80 6.84
C ALA A 69 6.07 -16.64 8.37
N VAL A 70 5.04 -17.24 9.00
CA VAL A 70 4.91 -17.29 10.46
C VAL A 70 6.11 -18.00 11.10
N SER A 71 6.50 -19.17 10.59
CA SER A 71 7.61 -19.95 11.15
C SER A 71 8.97 -19.26 11.02
N LEU A 72 9.14 -18.39 10.03
CA LEU A 72 10.34 -17.58 9.83
C LEU A 72 10.32 -16.25 10.60
N GLY A 73 9.30 -16.02 11.44
CA GLY A 73 9.23 -14.88 12.35
C GLY A 73 8.66 -13.61 11.74
N ALA A 74 7.74 -13.72 10.77
CA ALA A 74 6.93 -12.58 10.37
C ALA A 74 5.98 -12.18 11.51
N ASP A 75 5.99 -10.91 11.89
CA ASP A 75 5.04 -10.35 12.86
C ASP A 75 3.65 -10.17 12.23
N GLU A 76 3.61 -10.09 10.90
CA GLU A 76 2.40 -9.89 10.14
C GLU A 76 2.57 -10.43 8.71
N VAL A 77 1.53 -11.03 8.18
CA VAL A 77 1.45 -11.40 6.76
C VAL A 77 0.46 -10.48 6.04
N LEU A 78 0.78 -10.12 4.80
CA LEU A 78 -0.07 -9.30 3.94
C LEU A 78 -0.59 -10.17 2.80
N LEU A 79 -1.91 -10.33 2.71
CA LEU A 79 -2.59 -11.05 1.63
C LEU A 79 -2.97 -10.07 0.52
N PRO A 80 -2.33 -10.14 -0.66
CA PRO A 80 -2.66 -9.30 -1.80
C PRO A 80 -3.82 -9.88 -2.60
N MET A 81 -4.39 -9.06 -3.50
CA MET A 81 -5.38 -9.49 -4.51
C MET A 81 -6.62 -10.18 -3.92
N VAL A 82 -7.01 -9.80 -2.72
CA VAL A 82 -8.24 -10.32 -2.09
C VAL A 82 -9.46 -10.01 -2.95
N ARG A 83 -10.37 -10.97 -3.09
CA ARG A 83 -11.63 -10.81 -3.81
C ARG A 83 -12.85 -11.14 -2.95
N THR A 84 -12.71 -12.07 -2.02
CA THR A 84 -13.84 -12.53 -1.21
C THR A 84 -13.50 -12.60 0.27
N ALA A 85 -14.53 -12.50 1.08
CA ALA A 85 -14.41 -12.72 2.51
C ALA A 85 -13.96 -14.15 2.87
N ALA A 86 -14.36 -15.14 2.07
CA ALA A 86 -13.97 -16.52 2.27
C ALA A 86 -12.44 -16.75 2.14
N GLU A 87 -11.77 -16.01 1.24
CA GLU A 87 -10.31 -16.02 1.13
C GLU A 87 -9.64 -15.51 2.41
N VAL A 88 -10.18 -14.43 2.97
CA VAL A 88 -9.69 -13.83 4.21
C VAL A 88 -9.93 -14.78 5.40
N ASP A 89 -11.13 -15.36 5.51
CA ASP A 89 -11.49 -16.30 6.56
C ASP A 89 -10.58 -17.55 6.53
N ALA A 90 -10.30 -18.06 5.33
CA ALA A 90 -9.39 -19.19 5.15
C ALA A 90 -7.93 -18.83 5.52
N ALA A 91 -7.46 -17.61 5.17
CA ALA A 91 -6.14 -17.13 5.56
C ALA A 91 -6.03 -16.94 7.09
N LEU A 92 -7.05 -16.37 7.73
CA LEU A 92 -7.13 -16.23 9.19
C LEU A 92 -7.08 -17.59 9.90
N ALA A 93 -7.77 -18.61 9.37
CA ALA A 93 -7.74 -19.97 9.91
C ALA A 93 -6.33 -20.57 9.86
N VAL A 94 -5.57 -20.33 8.78
CA VAL A 94 -4.18 -20.79 8.68
C VAL A 94 -3.27 -20.04 9.65
N VAL A 95 -3.39 -18.72 9.70
CA VAL A 95 -2.56 -17.89 10.61
C VAL A 95 -2.86 -18.23 12.08
N ALA A 96 -4.12 -18.51 12.41
CA ALA A 96 -4.59 -18.97 13.72
C ALA A 96 -4.09 -18.08 14.90
N GLY A 97 -4.02 -16.76 14.71
CA GLY A 97 -3.57 -15.81 15.70
C GLY A 97 -2.06 -15.81 16.00
N ARG A 98 -1.26 -16.60 15.28
CA ARG A 98 0.20 -16.69 15.48
C ARG A 98 0.93 -15.42 15.04
N CYS A 99 0.36 -14.65 14.10
CA CYS A 99 0.81 -13.32 13.70
C CYS A 99 -0.39 -12.49 13.21
N GLY A 100 -0.19 -11.22 12.90
CA GLY A 100 -1.21 -10.39 12.27
C GLY A 100 -1.50 -10.83 10.84
N LEU A 101 -2.75 -10.64 10.38
CA LEU A 101 -3.13 -10.73 8.97
C LEU A 101 -3.58 -9.35 8.49
N GLY A 102 -2.85 -8.75 7.57
CA GLY A 102 -3.28 -7.58 6.80
C GLY A 102 -3.74 -7.99 5.41
N ILE A 103 -4.59 -7.18 4.80
CA ILE A 103 -5.05 -7.38 3.41
C ILE A 103 -4.74 -6.17 2.53
N LEU A 104 -4.56 -6.41 1.23
CA LEU A 104 -4.52 -5.36 0.24
C LEU A 104 -5.87 -5.30 -0.48
N VAL A 105 -6.53 -4.15 -0.39
CA VAL A 105 -7.71 -3.79 -1.18
C VAL A 105 -7.20 -3.21 -2.50
N GLU A 106 -7.13 -4.07 -3.51
CA GLU A 106 -6.52 -3.74 -4.80
C GLU A 106 -7.20 -4.49 -5.96
N THR A 107 -8.45 -4.89 -5.75
CA THR A 107 -9.36 -5.45 -6.75
C THR A 107 -10.72 -4.77 -6.64
N VAL A 108 -11.48 -4.74 -7.72
CA VAL A 108 -12.86 -4.21 -7.73
C VAL A 108 -13.71 -4.94 -6.69
N ASP A 109 -13.65 -6.27 -6.69
CA ASP A 109 -14.40 -7.10 -5.74
C ASP A 109 -14.08 -6.75 -4.27
N ALA A 110 -12.79 -6.46 -3.94
CA ALA A 110 -12.41 -6.11 -2.58
C ALA A 110 -12.87 -4.69 -2.19
N VAL A 111 -12.95 -3.75 -3.14
CA VAL A 111 -13.54 -2.43 -2.90
C VAL A 111 -15.01 -2.57 -2.60
N ASP A 112 -15.76 -3.32 -3.43
CA ASP A 112 -17.19 -3.54 -3.27
C ASP A 112 -17.53 -4.27 -1.95
N ALA A 113 -16.67 -5.18 -1.51
CA ALA A 113 -16.86 -5.94 -0.28
C ALA A 113 -16.16 -5.32 0.95
N VAL A 114 -15.60 -4.12 0.87
CA VAL A 114 -14.69 -3.59 1.89
C VAL A 114 -15.30 -3.55 3.29
N GLU A 115 -16.56 -3.14 3.43
CA GLU A 115 -17.26 -3.10 4.71
C GLU A 115 -17.41 -4.48 5.36
N GLU A 116 -17.56 -5.52 4.53
CA GLU A 116 -17.60 -6.89 4.99
C GLU A 116 -16.21 -7.39 5.38
N LEU A 117 -15.19 -7.08 4.59
CA LEU A 117 -13.81 -7.50 4.81
C LEU A 117 -13.22 -6.94 6.10
N VAL A 118 -13.42 -5.65 6.38
CA VAL A 118 -12.83 -5.00 7.57
C VAL A 118 -13.43 -5.44 8.90
N ARG A 119 -14.58 -6.14 8.90
CA ARG A 119 -15.17 -6.72 10.12
C ARG A 119 -14.44 -7.96 10.62
N ARG A 120 -13.54 -8.53 9.81
CA ARG A 120 -12.71 -9.66 10.23
C ARG A 120 -11.59 -9.20 11.17
N PRO A 121 -11.04 -10.08 12.00
CA PRO A 121 -9.96 -9.73 12.94
C PRO A 121 -8.62 -9.51 12.20
N LEU A 122 -8.62 -8.52 11.33
CA LEU A 122 -7.44 -8.08 10.58
C LEU A 122 -6.54 -7.18 11.43
N SER A 123 -5.25 -7.16 11.12
CA SER A 123 -4.29 -6.22 11.71
C SER A 123 -4.24 -4.88 10.97
N ARG A 124 -4.50 -4.88 9.67
CA ARG A 124 -4.55 -3.67 8.84
C ARG A 124 -5.22 -3.90 7.49
N VAL A 125 -5.58 -2.80 6.84
CA VAL A 125 -5.97 -2.75 5.44
C VAL A 125 -5.10 -1.74 4.69
N TYR A 126 -4.71 -2.07 3.47
CA TYR A 126 -3.93 -1.19 2.60
C TYR A 126 -4.58 -1.09 1.23
N LEU A 127 -4.84 0.14 0.76
CA LEU A 127 -5.34 0.38 -0.59
C LEU A 127 -4.18 0.37 -1.59
N GLY A 128 -4.16 -0.65 -2.44
CA GLY A 128 -3.14 -0.86 -3.46
C GLY A 128 -3.53 -0.22 -4.79
N LEU A 129 -3.01 0.99 -5.07
CA LEU A 129 -3.44 1.81 -6.22
C LEU A 129 -3.13 1.15 -7.57
N ASN A 130 -1.93 0.58 -7.72
CA ASN A 130 -1.46 0.07 -9.01
C ASN A 130 -2.24 -1.16 -9.48
N ASP A 131 -2.38 -2.16 -8.61
CA ASP A 131 -3.09 -3.38 -8.96
C ASP A 131 -4.62 -3.13 -9.04
N LEU A 132 -5.17 -2.17 -8.27
CA LEU A 132 -6.56 -1.74 -8.40
C LEU A 132 -6.83 -1.10 -9.76
N MET A 133 -5.97 -0.19 -10.22
CA MET A 133 -6.05 0.38 -11.57
C MET A 133 -6.08 -0.74 -12.61
N ILE A 134 -5.13 -1.68 -12.55
CA ILE A 134 -5.06 -2.80 -13.48
C ILE A 134 -6.32 -3.69 -13.42
N ASP A 135 -6.88 -3.93 -12.23
CA ASP A 135 -8.08 -4.76 -12.06
C ASP A 135 -9.33 -4.05 -12.63
N ARG A 136 -9.50 -2.75 -12.38
CA ARG A 136 -10.54 -1.89 -12.97
C ARG A 136 -10.52 -1.93 -14.50
N LEU A 137 -9.32 -1.82 -15.08
CA LEU A 137 -9.14 -1.90 -16.53
C LEU A 137 -9.62 -3.23 -17.11
N ARG A 138 -9.36 -4.33 -16.40
CA ARG A 138 -9.77 -5.67 -16.83
C ARG A 138 -11.27 -5.90 -16.65
N ALA A 139 -11.83 -5.34 -15.60
CA ALA A 139 -13.27 -5.38 -15.36
C ALA A 139 -14.07 -4.51 -16.35
N GLY A 140 -13.39 -3.66 -17.12
CA GLY A 140 -14.06 -2.72 -18.03
C GLY A 140 -14.84 -1.61 -17.30
N THR A 141 -14.52 -1.38 -16.03
CA THR A 141 -15.19 -0.38 -15.19
C THR A 141 -14.65 1.03 -15.41
N GLU A 142 -13.51 1.16 -16.07
CA GLU A 142 -12.91 2.45 -16.44
C GLU A 142 -12.86 2.62 -17.97
N ARG A 143 -13.06 3.86 -18.42
CA ARG A 143 -12.89 4.23 -19.83
C ARG A 143 -11.42 4.05 -20.21
N GLN A 144 -11.17 3.68 -21.47
CA GLN A 144 -9.80 3.41 -21.96
C GLN A 144 -8.91 4.64 -22.05
N ASP A 145 -9.52 5.81 -22.01
CA ASP A 145 -8.94 7.13 -22.16
C ASP A 145 -8.93 7.84 -20.80
N GLY A 146 -7.87 7.84 -20.07
CA GLY A 146 -7.70 8.55 -18.81
C GLY A 146 -7.57 7.63 -17.58
N ARG A 147 -6.46 6.93 -17.51
CA ARG A 147 -6.20 5.93 -16.46
C ARG A 147 -5.06 6.38 -15.58
N CYS A 148 -5.39 7.20 -14.59
CA CYS A 148 -4.39 7.62 -13.65
C CYS A 148 -4.34 6.64 -12.46
N LEU A 149 -3.13 6.19 -12.14
CA LEU A 149 -2.82 5.41 -10.93
C LEU A 149 -3.42 6.03 -9.65
N PHE A 150 -3.64 7.33 -9.64
CA PHE A 150 -4.06 8.10 -8.47
C PHE A 150 -5.57 8.37 -8.42
N ASP A 151 -6.36 7.90 -9.39
CA ASP A 151 -7.81 8.06 -9.42
C ASP A 151 -8.48 7.62 -8.11
N PRO A 152 -8.11 6.47 -7.50
CA PRO A 152 -8.73 6.06 -6.25
C PRO A 152 -8.60 7.05 -5.08
N LEU A 153 -7.68 8.01 -5.17
CA LEU A 153 -7.51 9.06 -4.16
C LEU A 153 -8.47 10.25 -4.36
N VAL A 154 -9.11 10.36 -5.54
CA VAL A 154 -9.97 11.52 -5.90
C VAL A 154 -11.37 11.11 -6.33
N ASP A 155 -11.63 9.84 -6.62
CA ASP A 155 -12.93 9.32 -7.07
C ASP A 155 -13.83 8.82 -5.91
N GLY A 156 -13.40 8.99 -4.66
CA GLY A 156 -14.10 8.53 -3.47
C GLY A 156 -13.75 7.12 -2.99
N THR A 157 -13.00 6.33 -3.79
CA THR A 157 -12.62 4.96 -3.40
C THR A 157 -11.77 4.93 -2.13
N ALA A 158 -10.79 5.83 -2.01
CA ALA A 158 -9.96 5.90 -0.82
C ALA A 158 -10.76 6.34 0.42
N ASP A 159 -11.74 7.23 0.25
CA ASP A 159 -12.64 7.63 1.32
C ASP A 159 -13.51 6.48 1.80
N LEU A 160 -14.05 5.67 0.88
CA LEU A 160 -14.81 4.46 1.20
C LEU A 160 -13.98 3.47 2.03
N VAL A 161 -12.77 3.13 1.56
CA VAL A 161 -11.90 2.16 2.23
C VAL A 161 -11.42 2.68 3.60
N ALA A 162 -11.02 3.96 3.66
CA ALA A 162 -10.60 4.59 4.90
C ALA A 162 -11.74 4.69 5.91
N GLY A 163 -12.95 5.07 5.46
CA GLY A 163 -14.16 5.15 6.28
C GLY A 163 -14.56 3.80 6.85
N ALA A 164 -14.56 2.75 6.02
CA ALA A 164 -14.85 1.38 6.46
C ALA A 164 -13.85 0.90 7.52
N ALA A 165 -12.56 1.14 7.32
CA ALA A 165 -11.52 0.80 8.29
C ALA A 165 -11.69 1.59 9.61
N ALA A 166 -11.95 2.89 9.53
CA ALA A 166 -12.14 3.76 10.68
C ALA A 166 -13.36 3.33 11.53
N ALA A 167 -14.45 2.91 10.89
CA ALA A 167 -15.67 2.46 11.56
C ALA A 167 -15.45 1.26 12.50
N VAL A 168 -14.40 0.47 12.28
CA VAL A 168 -14.05 -0.70 13.11
C VAL A 168 -12.72 -0.51 13.85
N GLY A 169 -12.12 0.68 13.80
CA GLY A 169 -10.83 0.96 14.45
C GLY A 169 -9.63 0.24 13.82
N LEU A 170 -9.74 -0.19 12.56
CA LEU A 170 -8.69 -0.90 11.85
C LEU A 170 -7.65 0.06 11.28
N SER A 171 -6.37 -0.31 11.36
CA SER A 171 -5.29 0.46 10.72
C SER A 171 -5.46 0.51 9.21
N PHE A 172 -5.52 1.73 8.65
CA PHE A 172 -5.60 1.99 7.22
C PHE A 172 -4.31 2.60 6.68
N GLY A 173 -3.90 2.20 5.48
CA GLY A 173 -2.81 2.80 4.72
C GLY A 173 -3.09 2.78 3.22
N ALA A 174 -2.46 3.68 2.48
CA ALA A 174 -2.55 3.75 1.03
C ALA A 174 -1.30 4.39 0.44
N ALA A 175 -1.16 4.34 -0.88
CA ALA A 175 -0.08 4.95 -1.65
C ALA A 175 1.32 4.65 -1.07
N GLY A 176 2.35 5.06 -1.73
CA GLY A 176 3.71 4.97 -1.16
C GLY A 176 4.28 6.37 -1.00
N LEU A 177 5.09 6.60 0.01
CA LEU A 177 5.79 7.87 0.20
C LEU A 177 7.25 7.78 -0.22
N THR A 178 7.78 8.90 -0.64
CA THR A 178 9.20 9.18 -0.82
C THR A 178 9.53 10.48 -0.08
N ARG A 179 10.62 11.16 -0.43
CA ARG A 179 10.95 12.45 0.16
C ARG A 179 9.83 13.47 -0.08
N PRO A 180 9.50 14.34 0.89
CA PRO A 180 8.42 15.33 0.74
C PRO A 180 8.60 16.30 -0.44
N ASP A 181 9.87 16.59 -0.80
CA ASP A 181 10.28 17.47 -1.89
C ASP A 181 10.52 16.74 -3.22
N ALA A 182 10.20 15.43 -3.29
CA ALA A 182 10.29 14.60 -4.48
C ALA A 182 8.90 14.05 -4.87
N GLY A 183 8.90 13.12 -5.80
CA GLY A 183 7.68 12.43 -6.26
C GLY A 183 7.25 12.87 -7.64
N HIS A 184 6.96 11.88 -8.48
CA HIS A 184 6.45 12.04 -9.83
C HIS A 184 5.51 10.87 -10.16
N PRO A 185 4.45 11.08 -10.94
CA PRO A 185 3.93 12.35 -11.46
C PRO A 185 3.26 13.21 -10.36
N VAL A 186 2.78 12.60 -9.27
CA VAL A 186 2.18 13.33 -8.15
C VAL A 186 3.26 13.69 -7.12
N PRO A 187 3.44 14.96 -6.77
CA PRO A 187 4.35 15.40 -5.72
C PRO A 187 4.06 14.72 -4.38
N CYS A 188 5.10 14.19 -3.72
CA CYS A 188 4.93 13.44 -2.47
C CYS A 188 4.22 14.24 -1.37
N ARG A 189 4.42 15.55 -1.31
CA ARG A 189 3.72 16.45 -0.37
C ARG A 189 2.19 16.41 -0.51
N LEU A 190 1.68 16.16 -1.72
CA LEU A 190 0.24 16.00 -1.95
C LEU A 190 -0.25 14.65 -1.40
N LEU A 191 0.52 13.58 -1.61
CA LEU A 191 0.22 12.27 -1.04
C LEU A 191 0.26 12.28 0.50
N VAL A 192 1.25 12.96 1.09
CA VAL A 192 1.33 13.15 2.55
C VAL A 192 0.07 13.82 3.09
N GLY A 193 -0.37 14.90 2.44
CA GLY A 193 -1.58 15.62 2.85
C GLY A 193 -2.84 14.78 2.70
N GLU A 194 -2.95 14.03 1.62
CA GLU A 194 -4.09 13.16 1.36
C GLU A 194 -4.17 11.99 2.35
N LEU A 195 -3.04 11.34 2.63
CA LEU A 195 -2.98 10.30 3.65
C LEU A 195 -3.36 10.82 5.05
N ALA A 196 -2.97 12.07 5.36
CA ALA A 196 -3.38 12.72 6.61
C ALA A 196 -4.89 13.00 6.64
N ARG A 197 -5.50 13.45 5.52
CA ARG A 197 -6.94 13.68 5.37
C ARG A 197 -7.73 12.39 5.57
N LEU A 198 -7.28 11.30 4.96
CA LEU A 198 -7.88 9.98 5.06
C LEU A 198 -7.66 9.28 6.41
N GLY A 199 -6.93 9.89 7.35
CA GLY A 199 -6.63 9.28 8.65
C GLY A 199 -5.70 8.07 8.57
N ALA A 200 -4.90 7.96 7.51
CA ALA A 200 -3.98 6.84 7.35
C ALA A 200 -3.01 6.75 8.53
N SER A 201 -2.92 5.57 9.15
CA SER A 201 -2.06 5.32 10.31
C SER A 201 -0.66 4.83 9.92
N PHE A 202 -0.50 4.33 8.71
CA PHE A 202 0.77 3.88 8.14
C PHE A 202 0.80 4.05 6.63
N THR A 203 1.99 3.95 6.06
CA THR A 203 2.22 3.79 4.62
C THR A 203 3.56 3.11 4.40
N PHE A 204 3.82 2.68 3.18
CA PHE A 204 5.12 2.14 2.79
C PHE A 204 6.00 3.21 2.17
N LEU A 205 7.32 3.09 2.35
CA LEU A 205 8.27 3.81 1.51
C LEU A 205 8.21 3.20 0.10
N ARG A 206 7.88 4.01 -0.89
CA ARG A 206 7.77 3.53 -2.27
C ARG A 206 9.15 3.22 -2.85
N ARG A 207 9.19 2.47 -3.94
CA ARG A 207 10.44 2.04 -4.57
C ARG A 207 11.37 3.18 -4.95
N SER A 208 10.81 4.28 -5.46
CA SER A 208 11.60 5.45 -5.81
C SER A 208 12.32 6.09 -4.62
N PHE A 209 11.92 5.79 -3.36
CA PHE A 209 12.58 6.32 -2.18
C PHE A 209 14.08 6.04 -2.17
N HIS A 210 14.50 4.84 -2.59
CA HIS A 210 15.93 4.50 -2.65
C HIS A 210 16.68 5.33 -3.70
N ALA A 211 16.07 5.57 -4.87
CA ALA A 211 16.64 6.43 -5.90
C ALA A 211 16.63 7.90 -5.46
N ASP A 212 15.53 8.36 -4.89
CA ASP A 212 15.33 9.74 -4.42
C ASP A 212 16.26 10.08 -3.24
N THR A 213 16.72 9.07 -2.50
CA THR A 213 17.66 9.23 -1.35
C THR A 213 19.07 8.79 -1.65
N ALA A 214 19.41 8.49 -2.91
CA ALA A 214 20.77 8.11 -3.29
C ALA A 214 21.80 9.19 -2.89
N GLY A 215 22.85 8.79 -2.20
CA GLY A 215 23.88 9.70 -1.67
C GLY A 215 23.45 10.54 -0.44
N ARG A 216 22.24 10.31 0.12
CA ARG A 216 21.73 11.00 1.30
C ARG A 216 21.75 10.11 2.55
N ARG A 217 21.67 10.73 3.71
CA ARG A 217 21.61 10.02 5.00
C ARG A 217 20.17 9.63 5.31
N LEU A 218 19.84 8.34 5.31
CA LEU A 218 18.50 7.84 5.63
C LEU A 218 18.01 8.32 7.01
N ALA A 219 18.94 8.41 7.99
CA ALA A 219 18.64 8.96 9.31
C ALA A 219 18.17 10.44 9.31
N VAL A 220 18.26 11.12 8.17
CA VAL A 220 17.69 12.47 7.98
C VAL A 220 16.42 12.39 7.14
N GLU A 221 16.41 11.61 6.07
CA GLU A 221 15.30 11.60 5.12
C GLU A 221 14.05 10.89 5.67
N VAL A 222 14.20 9.83 6.47
CA VAL A 222 13.04 9.16 7.09
C VAL A 222 12.33 10.05 8.12
N PRO A 223 13.02 10.70 9.08
CA PRO A 223 12.38 11.67 9.97
C PRO A 223 11.69 12.82 9.23
N ARG A 224 12.26 13.36 8.15
CA ARG A 224 11.60 14.41 7.34
C ARG A 224 10.24 13.99 6.79
N ILE A 225 10.07 12.71 6.40
CA ILE A 225 8.78 12.18 5.96
C ILE A 225 7.81 12.15 7.15
N GLN A 226 8.27 11.69 8.31
CA GLN A 226 7.46 11.63 9.53
C GLN A 226 7.02 13.03 9.98
N GLU A 227 7.94 14.00 9.99
CA GLU A 227 7.65 15.42 10.29
C GLU A 227 6.61 16.00 9.32
N ALA A 228 6.73 15.70 8.02
CA ALA A 228 5.77 16.15 7.02
C ALA A 228 4.36 15.56 7.26
N VAL A 229 4.28 14.28 7.68
CA VAL A 229 3.00 13.64 8.04
C VAL A 229 2.41 14.28 9.30
N VAL A 230 3.20 14.54 10.32
CA VAL A 230 2.75 15.21 11.55
C VAL A 230 2.23 16.62 11.23
N ALA A 231 2.98 17.38 10.45
CA ALA A 231 2.57 18.72 10.01
C ALA A 231 1.27 18.69 9.20
N ALA A 232 1.10 17.70 8.31
CA ALA A 232 -0.11 17.56 7.52
C ALA A 232 -1.35 17.27 8.39
N ARG A 233 -1.20 16.46 9.43
CA ARG A 233 -2.30 16.14 10.38
C ARG A 233 -2.73 17.33 11.24
N SER A 234 -1.85 18.30 11.42
CA SER A 234 -2.13 19.50 12.24
C SER A 234 -2.75 20.65 11.43
N ARG A 235 -3.04 20.45 10.13
CA ARG A 235 -3.61 21.49 9.27
C ARG A 235 -5.05 21.81 9.63
N PRO A 236 -5.46 23.08 9.57
CA PRO A 236 -6.86 23.47 9.73
C PRO A 236 -7.71 22.89 8.56
N PRO A 237 -9.03 22.64 8.78
CA PRO A 237 -9.90 22.03 7.80
C PRO A 237 -9.89 22.70 6.43
N GLN A 238 -9.80 24.02 6.38
CA GLN A 238 -9.76 24.79 5.14
C GLN A 238 -8.50 24.49 4.29
N GLU A 239 -7.36 24.26 4.95
CA GLU A 239 -6.13 23.88 4.26
C GLU A 239 -6.21 22.44 3.77
N VAL A 240 -6.87 21.54 4.52
CA VAL A 240 -7.09 20.16 4.09
C VAL A 240 -7.90 20.13 2.80
N VAL A 241 -9.02 20.86 2.73
CA VAL A 241 -9.86 20.96 1.53
C VAL A 241 -9.06 21.55 0.35
N ALA A 242 -8.37 22.66 0.56
CA ALA A 242 -7.55 23.27 -0.50
C ALA A 242 -6.41 22.36 -0.97
N HIS A 243 -5.90 21.49 -0.10
CA HIS A 243 -4.86 20.54 -0.42
C HIS A 243 -5.39 19.39 -1.28
N HIS A 244 -6.55 18.86 -0.94
CA HIS A 244 -7.26 17.83 -1.71
C HIS A 244 -7.59 18.35 -3.11
N ALA A 245 -8.17 19.53 -3.25
CA ALA A 245 -8.45 20.16 -4.54
C ALA A 245 -7.19 20.33 -5.43
N ARG A 246 -6.03 20.54 -4.82
CA ARG A 246 -4.76 20.55 -5.58
C ARG A 246 -4.36 19.17 -6.07
N LEU A 247 -4.65 18.11 -5.32
CA LEU A 247 -4.42 16.75 -5.76
C LEU A 247 -5.35 16.41 -6.93
N GLU A 248 -6.64 16.72 -6.82
CA GLU A 248 -7.62 16.57 -7.91
C GLU A 248 -7.13 17.24 -9.19
N ALA A 249 -6.74 18.53 -9.12
CA ALA A 249 -6.22 19.26 -10.27
C ALA A 249 -4.95 18.66 -10.87
N VAL A 250 -4.12 17.97 -10.08
CA VAL A 250 -2.95 17.23 -10.61
C VAL A 250 -3.41 15.97 -11.34
N VAL A 251 -4.32 15.21 -10.78
CA VAL A 251 -4.86 13.98 -11.39
C VAL A 251 -5.60 14.30 -12.70
N GLU A 252 -6.42 15.36 -12.73
CA GLU A 252 -7.10 15.83 -13.95
C GLU A 252 -6.10 16.19 -15.07
N ARG A 253 -4.97 16.83 -14.75
CA ARG A 253 -3.94 17.10 -15.74
C ARG A 253 -3.27 15.86 -16.28
N LEU A 254 -3.05 14.84 -15.42
CA LEU A 254 -2.51 13.55 -15.88
C LEU A 254 -3.44 12.87 -16.87
N HIS A 255 -4.77 12.96 -16.67
CA HIS A 255 -5.74 12.45 -17.65
C HIS A 255 -5.65 13.19 -18.98
N ALA A 256 -5.49 14.53 -18.96
CA ALA A 256 -5.37 15.31 -20.18
C ALA A 256 -4.08 14.97 -20.95
N ASP A 257 -2.94 14.86 -20.25
CA ASP A 257 -1.64 14.53 -20.85
C ASP A 257 -1.65 13.14 -21.49
N GLU A 258 -2.32 12.16 -20.87
CA GLU A 258 -2.48 10.81 -21.43
C GLU A 258 -3.39 10.80 -22.67
N ALA A 259 -4.45 11.59 -22.68
CA ALA A 259 -5.37 11.70 -23.81
C ALA A 259 -4.71 12.36 -25.04
N GLU A 260 -3.74 13.25 -24.84
CA GLU A 260 -2.98 13.88 -25.94
C GLU A 260 -1.87 12.98 -26.50
N ALA A 261 -1.47 11.93 -25.77
CA ALA A 261 -0.40 11.01 -26.14
C ALA A 261 -0.89 9.81 -26.99
N ILE A 262 -2.21 9.65 -27.18
CA ILE A 262 -2.88 8.60 -27.96
C ILE A 262 -3.27 9.15 -29.32
#